data_e1146c9dd3375114611159192dcdf146
#
_entry.id   e1146c9dd3375114611159192dcdf146
#
_cell.length_a   1.000
_cell.length_b   1.000
_cell.length_c   1.000
_cell.angle_alpha   90.00
_cell.angle_beta   90.00
_cell.angle_gamma   90.00
#
_symmetry.space_group_name_H-M   'P 1'
#
loop_
_entity.id
_entity.type
_entity.pdbx_description
1 polymer ?
#
loop_
_entity_poly.entity_id
_entity_poly.type
_entity_poly.pdbx_seq_one_letter_code
_entity_poly.pdbx_strand_id
1 'polypeptide(L)'
;MLLSICIPSYNRLDCLDNCLNSILISSKQVNDFDFEVCISDNFSDQDPMEIIKKYNNQLKITFNKNKKNLGFALNAIKSVEISTAKYVWMIGNDDLILPNTLRDLKDIFKKNIDTDYFFINSYYLNSKYLQNFSHPFDTRQLKNIKMNKLSKFNRSQIVDFWEIIDPKVSWEFLIGIFLSIFNRKMWLDGLKCVNQKDIQDTNIWSNFDNTCLNAKVISTVFKNKKSYIYSDPLSVNLIGEREWVSLYEFIEIVRIPELLDYY
;
A
#
# COMPACT_ATOMS: atom_id res chain seq x y z
N MET A 1 0.32 -9.91 -16.79
CA MET A 1 0.78 -9.23 -15.57
C MET A 1 0.04 -9.77 -14.37
N LEU A 2 0.74 -10.16 -13.31
CA LEU A 2 0.11 -10.74 -12.14
C LEU A 2 -0.06 -9.72 -11.01
N LEU A 3 0.95 -8.89 -10.74
CA LEU A 3 0.94 -7.87 -9.68
C LEU A 3 1.29 -6.49 -10.21
N SER A 4 0.52 -5.46 -9.83
CA SER A 4 0.89 -4.05 -9.94
C SER A 4 1.12 -3.49 -8.54
N ILE A 5 2.31 -2.96 -8.29
CA ILE A 5 2.63 -2.18 -7.08
C ILE A 5 2.26 -0.74 -7.40
N CYS A 6 1.18 -0.25 -6.80
CA CYS A 6 0.64 1.08 -7.05
C CYS A 6 1.10 2.07 -5.98
N ILE A 7 1.75 3.15 -6.37
CA ILE A 7 2.37 4.14 -5.50
C ILE A 7 1.76 5.52 -5.77
N PRO A 8 0.75 5.95 -5.00
CA PRO A 8 0.35 7.35 -4.99
C PRO A 8 1.46 8.18 -4.32
N SER A 9 2.03 9.13 -5.06
CA SER A 9 3.16 9.95 -4.61
C SER A 9 2.78 11.42 -4.60
N TYR A 10 3.27 12.16 -3.61
CA TYR A 10 3.18 13.61 -3.53
C TYR A 10 4.35 14.15 -2.72
N ASN A 11 5.19 14.99 -3.35
CA ASN A 11 6.43 15.45 -2.76
C ASN A 11 7.26 14.26 -2.21
N ARG A 12 8.25 14.41 -1.34
CA ARG A 12 9.01 13.33 -0.68
C ARG A 12 9.79 12.43 -1.67
N LEU A 13 10.59 13.05 -2.53
CA LEU A 13 11.37 12.31 -3.54
C LEU A 13 12.35 11.30 -2.93
N ASP A 14 12.96 11.61 -1.79
CA ASP A 14 13.88 10.68 -1.10
C ASP A 14 13.14 9.42 -0.60
N CYS A 15 11.89 9.57 -0.17
CA CYS A 15 11.06 8.43 0.21
C CYS A 15 10.76 7.56 -1.01
N LEU A 16 10.39 8.18 -2.13
CA LEU A 16 10.14 7.46 -3.39
C LEU A 16 11.40 6.72 -3.87
N ASP A 17 12.58 7.33 -3.77
CA ASP A 17 13.86 6.69 -4.14
C ASP A 17 14.12 5.45 -3.26
N ASN A 18 13.92 5.55 -1.95
CA ASN A 18 14.04 4.41 -1.03
C ASN A 18 13.03 3.31 -1.34
N CYS A 19 11.77 3.67 -1.61
CA CYS A 19 10.71 2.75 -1.98
C CYS A 19 11.07 1.97 -3.25
N LEU A 20 11.44 2.67 -4.32
CA LEU A 20 11.84 2.05 -5.60
C LEU A 20 13.09 1.17 -5.46
N ASN A 21 14.08 1.60 -4.67
CA ASN A 21 15.26 0.79 -4.39
C ASN A 21 14.89 -0.52 -3.66
N SER A 22 13.95 -0.46 -2.70
CA SER A 22 13.47 -1.65 -2.01
C SER A 22 12.81 -2.65 -2.95
N ILE A 23 12.00 -2.16 -3.89
CA ILE A 23 11.36 -2.97 -4.94
C ILE A 23 12.42 -3.59 -5.86
N LEU A 24 13.42 -2.82 -6.27
CA LEU A 24 14.53 -3.30 -7.09
C LEU A 24 15.34 -4.39 -6.38
N ILE A 25 15.64 -4.22 -5.10
CA ILE A 25 16.33 -5.24 -4.29
C ILE A 25 15.51 -6.53 -4.26
N SER A 26 14.21 -6.43 -4.02
CA SER A 26 13.33 -7.59 -3.97
C SER A 26 13.17 -8.26 -5.33
N SER A 27 13.14 -7.51 -6.43
CA SER A 27 13.02 -8.05 -7.78
C SER A 27 14.21 -8.95 -8.17
N LYS A 28 15.39 -8.65 -7.66
CA LYS A 28 16.60 -9.45 -7.89
C LYS A 28 16.61 -10.80 -7.16
N GLN A 29 15.64 -11.04 -6.26
CA GLN A 29 15.50 -12.30 -5.51
C GLN A 29 14.48 -13.24 -6.12
N VAL A 30 13.87 -12.89 -7.25
CA VAL A 30 12.85 -13.70 -7.90
C VAL A 30 13.07 -13.75 -9.40
N ASN A 31 12.92 -14.94 -9.98
CA ASN A 31 12.87 -15.15 -11.43
C ASN A 31 11.43 -15.41 -11.87
N ASP A 32 11.07 -15.05 -13.11
CA ASP A 32 9.80 -15.36 -13.74
C ASP A 32 8.57 -14.91 -12.92
N PHE A 33 8.64 -13.70 -12.35
CA PHE A 33 7.51 -13.07 -11.71
C PHE A 33 7.12 -11.80 -12.47
N ASP A 34 5.95 -11.86 -13.11
CA ASP A 34 5.45 -10.78 -13.96
C ASP A 34 4.73 -9.72 -13.13
N PHE A 35 5.44 -8.64 -12.81
CA PHE A 35 4.95 -7.50 -12.06
C PHE A 35 5.32 -6.16 -12.70
N GLU A 36 4.66 -5.09 -12.29
CA GLU A 36 4.93 -3.71 -12.66
C GLU A 36 4.83 -2.78 -11.46
N VAL A 37 5.41 -1.59 -11.59
CA VAL A 37 5.29 -0.49 -10.64
C VAL A 37 4.50 0.63 -11.31
N CYS A 38 3.43 1.09 -10.67
CA CYS A 38 2.55 2.15 -11.18
C CYS A 38 2.62 3.35 -10.26
N ILE A 39 3.22 4.45 -10.70
CA ILE A 39 3.42 5.66 -9.90
C ILE A 39 2.48 6.74 -10.40
N SER A 40 1.65 7.29 -9.50
CA SER A 40 0.84 8.48 -9.77
C SER A 40 1.33 9.65 -8.93
N ASP A 41 2.01 10.61 -9.57
CA ASP A 41 2.48 11.83 -8.95
C ASP A 41 1.36 12.87 -8.87
N ASN A 42 1.08 13.33 -7.65
CA ASN A 42 -0.03 14.25 -7.37
C ASN A 42 0.33 15.72 -7.56
N PHE A 43 1.06 16.04 -8.64
CA PHE A 43 1.54 17.39 -8.92
C PHE A 43 2.58 17.86 -7.92
N SER A 44 3.62 17.08 -7.70
CA SER A 44 4.75 17.44 -6.85
C SER A 44 5.50 18.66 -7.35
N ASP A 45 6.04 19.45 -6.42
CA ASP A 45 6.84 20.66 -6.68
C ASP A 45 8.14 20.32 -7.41
N GLN A 46 8.76 19.20 -7.02
CA GLN A 46 9.96 18.66 -7.66
C GLN A 46 9.58 17.55 -8.65
N ASP A 47 10.29 17.48 -9.77
CA ASP A 47 10.03 16.45 -10.79
C ASP A 47 10.59 15.09 -10.38
N PRO A 48 9.75 14.04 -10.21
CA PRO A 48 10.21 12.70 -9.84
C PRO A 48 10.94 11.97 -10.98
N MET A 49 10.97 12.52 -12.19
CA MET A 49 11.51 11.83 -13.37
C MET A 49 12.98 11.45 -13.26
N GLU A 50 13.80 12.22 -12.55
CA GLU A 50 15.23 11.86 -12.33
C GLU A 50 15.37 10.58 -11.52
N ILE A 51 14.53 10.42 -10.49
CA ILE A 51 14.48 9.22 -9.67
C ILE A 51 13.96 8.05 -10.49
N ILE A 52 12.84 8.24 -11.19
CA ILE A 52 12.23 7.18 -12.01
C ILE A 52 13.21 6.64 -13.05
N LYS A 53 13.98 7.51 -13.72
CA LYS A 53 14.98 7.13 -14.72
C LYS A 53 16.07 6.20 -14.16
N LYS A 54 16.42 6.30 -12.87
CA LYS A 54 17.40 5.39 -12.25
C LYS A 54 16.93 3.93 -12.29
N TYR A 55 15.62 3.70 -12.28
CA TYR A 55 15.02 2.37 -12.14
C TYR A 55 14.38 1.80 -13.41
N ASN A 56 14.03 2.64 -14.39
CA ASN A 56 13.29 2.23 -15.61
C ASN A 56 13.97 1.12 -16.42
N ASN A 57 15.29 0.99 -16.38
CA ASN A 57 16.01 -0.07 -17.08
C ASN A 57 15.97 -1.43 -16.37
N GLN A 58 15.50 -1.46 -15.10
CA GLN A 58 15.51 -2.64 -14.26
C GLN A 58 14.12 -3.01 -13.74
N LEU A 59 13.20 -2.03 -13.66
CA LEU A 59 11.81 -2.20 -13.26
C LEU A 59 10.89 -1.71 -14.38
N LYS A 60 9.80 -2.44 -14.61
CA LYS A 60 8.73 -1.98 -15.50
C LYS A 60 7.89 -0.93 -14.77
N ILE A 61 8.16 0.35 -15.06
CA ILE A 61 7.49 1.47 -14.41
C ILE A 61 6.51 2.13 -15.37
N THR A 62 5.25 2.28 -14.94
CA THR A 62 4.24 3.15 -15.55
C THR A 62 4.09 4.39 -14.68
N PHE A 63 4.27 5.57 -15.28
CA PHE A 63 4.25 6.85 -14.57
C PHE A 63 3.16 7.77 -15.11
N ASN A 64 2.42 8.40 -14.20
CA ASN A 64 1.46 9.47 -14.46
C ASN A 64 1.78 10.68 -13.59
N LYS A 65 1.78 11.89 -14.16
CA LYS A 65 1.81 13.15 -13.42
C LYS A 65 0.47 13.85 -13.55
N ASN A 66 -0.19 14.11 -12.44
CA ASN A 66 -1.44 14.84 -12.42
C ASN A 66 -1.20 16.32 -12.80
N LYS A 67 -2.20 16.95 -13.40
CA LYS A 67 -2.13 18.38 -13.81
C LYS A 67 -2.30 19.36 -12.65
N LYS A 68 -2.79 18.87 -11.51
CA LYS A 68 -2.99 19.60 -10.25
C LYS A 68 -2.99 18.60 -9.09
N ASN A 69 -2.86 19.06 -7.86
CA ASN A 69 -3.10 18.24 -6.68
C ASN A 69 -4.59 17.83 -6.64
N LEU A 70 -4.84 16.52 -6.67
CA LEU A 70 -6.17 15.90 -6.67
C LEU A 70 -6.62 15.45 -5.27
N GLY A 71 -5.76 15.60 -4.25
CA GLY A 71 -5.94 14.96 -2.96
C GLY A 71 -5.51 13.48 -2.98
N PHE A 72 -5.45 12.87 -1.79
CA PHE A 72 -4.97 11.49 -1.64
C PHE A 72 -5.87 10.48 -2.37
N ALA A 73 -7.19 10.55 -2.15
CA ALA A 73 -8.13 9.55 -2.66
C ALA A 73 -8.09 9.42 -4.19
N LEU A 74 -8.21 10.55 -4.90
CA LEU A 74 -8.16 10.53 -6.37
C LEU A 74 -6.79 10.15 -6.90
N ASN A 75 -5.70 10.53 -6.24
CA ASN A 75 -4.36 10.11 -6.64
C ASN A 75 -4.14 8.60 -6.43
N ALA A 76 -4.69 8.04 -5.35
CA ALA A 76 -4.69 6.60 -5.10
C ALA A 76 -5.50 5.85 -6.18
N ILE A 77 -6.70 6.31 -6.52
CA ILE A 77 -7.49 5.76 -7.63
C ILE A 77 -6.67 5.81 -8.93
N LYS A 78 -6.04 6.94 -9.20
CA LYS A 78 -5.25 7.12 -10.42
C LYS A 78 -4.11 6.13 -10.53
N SER A 79 -3.42 5.82 -9.42
CA SER A 79 -2.35 4.82 -9.41
C SER A 79 -2.85 3.41 -9.77
N VAL A 80 -4.10 3.07 -9.39
CA VAL A 80 -4.74 1.80 -9.74
C VAL A 80 -5.28 1.82 -11.18
N GLU A 81 -5.80 2.95 -11.67
CA GLU A 81 -6.30 3.07 -13.05
C GLU A 81 -5.22 2.80 -14.09
N ILE A 82 -4.00 3.31 -13.89
CA ILE A 82 -2.88 3.13 -14.82
C ILE A 82 -2.25 1.74 -14.75
N SER A 83 -2.64 0.91 -13.79
CA SER A 83 -2.14 -0.45 -13.62
C SER A 83 -2.82 -1.43 -14.57
N THR A 84 -2.19 -2.59 -14.83
CA THR A 84 -2.70 -3.58 -15.80
C THR A 84 -2.81 -5.00 -15.24
N ALA A 85 -2.26 -5.27 -14.05
CA ALA A 85 -2.20 -6.61 -13.50
C ALA A 85 -3.54 -7.10 -12.93
N LYS A 86 -3.63 -8.42 -12.67
CA LYS A 86 -4.76 -9.06 -11.98
C LYS A 86 -4.91 -8.51 -10.56
N TYR A 87 -3.79 -8.40 -9.85
CA TYR A 87 -3.75 -7.94 -8.46
C TYR A 87 -3.07 -6.58 -8.34
N VAL A 88 -3.52 -5.80 -7.39
CA VAL A 88 -2.92 -4.53 -6.98
C VAL A 88 -2.46 -4.62 -5.53
N TRP A 89 -1.26 -4.18 -5.29
CA TRP A 89 -0.75 -3.82 -3.97
C TRP A 89 -0.51 -2.33 -3.93
N MET A 90 -1.30 -1.62 -3.14
CA MET A 90 -1.12 -0.17 -2.96
C MET A 90 -0.21 0.07 -1.76
N ILE A 91 0.89 0.81 -1.96
CA ILE A 91 1.83 1.19 -0.90
C ILE A 91 2.08 2.69 -0.94
N GLY A 92 2.42 3.28 0.19
CA GLY A 92 2.88 4.67 0.26
C GLY A 92 4.25 4.82 -0.39
N ASN A 93 4.57 6.03 -0.87
CA ASN A 93 5.92 6.33 -1.36
C ASN A 93 6.97 6.31 -0.24
N ASP A 94 6.55 6.28 1.02
CA ASP A 94 7.37 6.14 2.23
C ASP A 94 7.42 4.71 2.80
N ASP A 95 6.78 3.73 2.15
CA ASP A 95 6.86 2.33 2.54
C ASP A 95 8.06 1.63 1.86
N LEU A 96 8.58 0.61 2.52
CA LEU A 96 9.63 -0.26 1.97
C LEU A 96 9.12 -1.70 1.86
N ILE A 97 9.53 -2.44 0.83
CA ILE A 97 9.31 -3.89 0.80
C ILE A 97 10.57 -4.65 1.24
N LEU A 98 10.38 -5.82 1.84
CA LEU A 98 11.49 -6.65 2.29
C LEU A 98 12.19 -7.33 1.10
N PRO A 99 13.49 -7.71 1.23
CA PRO A 99 14.23 -8.28 0.12
C PRO A 99 13.59 -9.51 -0.54
N ASN A 100 12.90 -10.34 0.23
CA ASN A 100 12.28 -11.58 -0.29
C ASN A 100 10.82 -11.43 -0.72
N THR A 101 10.23 -10.26 -0.59
CA THR A 101 8.79 -10.02 -0.75
C THR A 101 8.24 -10.52 -2.09
N LEU A 102 8.87 -10.19 -3.21
CA LEU A 102 8.34 -10.56 -4.53
C LEU A 102 8.44 -12.07 -4.78
N ARG A 103 9.45 -12.73 -4.22
CA ARG A 103 9.56 -14.20 -4.24
C ARG A 103 8.42 -14.83 -3.45
N ASP A 104 8.19 -14.34 -2.25
CA ASP A 104 7.18 -14.88 -1.34
C ASP A 104 5.76 -14.63 -1.92
N LEU A 105 5.51 -13.45 -2.52
CA LEU A 105 4.24 -13.15 -3.21
C LEU A 105 4.01 -14.06 -4.42
N LYS A 106 5.05 -14.37 -5.21
CA LYS A 106 4.93 -15.35 -6.32
C LYS A 106 4.40 -16.68 -5.80
N ASP A 107 4.96 -17.17 -4.69
CA ASP A 107 4.55 -18.44 -4.09
C ASP A 107 3.14 -18.39 -3.50
N ILE A 108 2.79 -17.27 -2.85
CA ILE A 108 1.45 -17.02 -2.29
C ILE A 108 0.41 -17.07 -3.40
N PHE A 109 0.59 -16.33 -4.49
CA PHE A 109 -0.37 -16.29 -5.60
C PHE A 109 -0.51 -17.64 -6.32
N LYS A 110 0.61 -18.36 -6.46
CA LYS A 110 0.59 -19.72 -7.07
C LYS A 110 -0.24 -20.69 -6.23
N LYS A 111 -0.18 -20.60 -4.91
CA LYS A 111 -0.91 -21.49 -3.99
C LYS A 111 -2.37 -21.09 -3.78
N ASN A 112 -2.72 -19.84 -4.05
CA ASN A 112 -4.03 -19.25 -3.76
C ASN A 112 -4.64 -18.58 -5.00
N ILE A 113 -4.70 -19.31 -6.11
CA ILE A 113 -5.05 -18.78 -7.44
C ILE A 113 -6.48 -18.21 -7.53
N ASP A 114 -7.40 -18.74 -6.72
CA ASP A 114 -8.81 -18.34 -6.69
C ASP A 114 -9.12 -17.29 -5.60
N THR A 115 -8.09 -16.79 -4.94
CA THR A 115 -8.24 -15.75 -3.90
C THR A 115 -8.24 -14.38 -4.55
N ASP A 116 -9.24 -13.56 -4.20
CA ASP A 116 -9.38 -12.18 -4.71
C ASP A 116 -8.81 -11.12 -3.76
N TYR A 117 -8.61 -11.47 -2.48
CA TYR A 117 -8.14 -10.56 -1.45
C TYR A 117 -7.13 -11.23 -0.52
N PHE A 118 -6.02 -10.53 -0.29
CA PHE A 118 -4.94 -10.97 0.59
C PHE A 118 -4.67 -9.89 1.62
N PHE A 119 -4.74 -10.25 2.89
CA PHE A 119 -4.14 -9.49 3.97
C PHE A 119 -2.68 -9.89 4.09
N ILE A 120 -1.78 -8.93 4.09
CA ILE A 120 -0.35 -9.14 4.28
C ILE A 120 0.15 -8.33 5.46
N ASN A 121 1.02 -8.94 6.27
CA ASN A 121 1.56 -8.24 7.43
C ASN A 121 2.70 -7.31 7.04
N SER A 122 2.99 -6.35 7.91
CA SER A 122 4.09 -5.41 7.78
C SER A 122 4.84 -5.27 9.10
N TYR A 123 6.08 -4.86 9.03
CA TYR A 123 6.77 -4.26 10.18
C TYR A 123 6.48 -2.76 10.22
N TYR A 124 6.77 -2.14 11.37
CA TYR A 124 6.91 -0.69 11.46
C TYR A 124 8.28 -0.31 12.00
N LEU A 125 8.80 0.81 11.49
CA LEU A 125 10.11 1.35 11.84
C LEU A 125 10.04 2.87 11.83
N ASN A 126 10.69 3.54 12.79
CA ASN A 126 10.79 4.99 12.77
C ASN A 126 11.68 5.44 11.59
N SER A 127 11.19 6.35 10.76
CA SER A 127 11.87 6.85 9.56
C SER A 127 13.24 7.48 9.86
N LYS A 128 13.42 8.08 11.04
CA LYS A 128 14.71 8.62 11.50
C LYS A 128 15.83 7.58 11.53
N TYR A 129 15.46 6.30 11.64
CA TYR A 129 16.44 5.22 11.61
C TYR A 129 17.21 5.17 10.29
N LEU A 130 16.56 5.47 9.18
CA LEU A 130 17.17 5.44 7.85
C LEU A 130 18.27 6.50 7.69
N GLN A 131 18.24 7.57 8.46
CA GLN A 131 19.25 8.64 8.42
C GLN A 131 20.66 8.16 8.79
N ASN A 132 20.77 6.99 9.45
CA ASN A 132 22.07 6.39 9.80
C ASN A 132 22.71 5.60 8.64
N PHE A 133 22.09 5.56 7.48
CA PHE A 133 22.52 4.75 6.33
C PHE A 133 22.68 5.60 5.06
N SER A 134 23.36 5.04 4.08
CA SER A 134 23.45 5.68 2.76
C SER A 134 22.09 5.73 2.06
N HIS A 135 21.90 6.76 1.25
CA HIS A 135 20.72 6.92 0.40
C HIS A 135 21.04 6.49 -1.05
N PRO A 136 20.16 5.75 -1.76
CA PRO A 136 18.93 5.17 -1.24
C PRO A 136 19.19 4.01 -0.27
N PHE A 137 18.28 3.83 0.68
CA PHE A 137 18.43 2.83 1.73
C PHE A 137 18.40 1.39 1.19
N ASP A 138 19.35 0.59 1.63
CA ASP A 138 19.46 -0.84 1.29
C ASP A 138 18.70 -1.71 2.30
N THR A 139 17.52 -2.22 1.89
CA THR A 139 16.66 -3.02 2.77
C THR A 139 17.26 -4.34 3.24
N ARG A 140 18.37 -4.82 2.65
CA ARG A 140 19.11 -5.99 3.15
C ARG A 140 19.70 -5.76 4.55
N GLN A 141 19.88 -4.50 4.93
CA GLN A 141 20.37 -4.11 6.27
C GLN A 141 19.31 -4.33 7.37
N LEU A 142 18.03 -4.42 6.99
CA LEU A 142 16.92 -4.66 7.94
C LEU A 142 17.02 -5.98 8.69
N LYS A 143 17.74 -6.98 8.16
CA LYS A 143 17.94 -8.30 8.80
C LYS A 143 18.52 -8.24 10.22
N ASN A 144 19.24 -7.16 10.54
CA ASN A 144 19.92 -6.97 11.82
C ASN A 144 19.12 -6.09 12.79
N ILE A 145 17.91 -5.66 12.38
CA ILE A 145 17.09 -4.71 13.12
C ILE A 145 15.92 -5.46 13.78
N LYS A 146 15.74 -5.26 15.07
CA LYS A 146 14.55 -5.74 15.76
C LYS A 146 13.38 -4.81 15.43
N MET A 147 12.42 -5.31 14.67
CA MET A 147 11.19 -4.59 14.32
C MET A 147 9.97 -5.30 14.92
N ASN A 148 8.92 -4.54 15.17
CA ASN A 148 7.65 -5.10 15.62
C ASN A 148 6.70 -5.29 14.42
N LYS A 149 5.95 -6.40 14.44
CA LYS A 149 4.88 -6.64 13.47
C LYS A 149 3.70 -5.71 13.76
N LEU A 150 3.06 -5.21 12.73
CA LEU A 150 1.83 -4.42 12.84
C LEU A 150 0.67 -5.29 13.29
N SER A 151 0.44 -6.39 12.60
CA SER A 151 -0.61 -7.32 12.96
C SER A 151 -0.09 -8.46 13.84
N LYS A 152 -0.93 -8.89 14.78
CA LYS A 152 -0.67 -10.03 15.67
C LYS A 152 -1.05 -11.38 15.07
N PHE A 153 -1.52 -11.43 13.82
CA PHE A 153 -1.73 -12.71 13.15
C PHE A 153 -0.44 -13.53 13.16
N ASN A 154 -0.56 -14.77 13.63
CA ASN A 154 0.59 -15.68 13.81
C ASN A 154 0.53 -16.88 12.88
N ARG A 155 -0.52 -17.00 12.05
CA ARG A 155 -0.73 -18.11 11.13
C ARG A 155 -1.26 -17.61 9.79
N SER A 156 -0.63 -18.08 8.70
CA SER A 156 -1.11 -17.85 7.35
C SER A 156 -2.20 -18.86 7.00
N GLN A 157 -3.37 -18.40 6.54
CA GLN A 157 -4.53 -19.24 6.29
C GLN A 157 -5.58 -18.56 5.42
N ILE A 158 -6.47 -19.38 4.82
CA ILE A 158 -7.70 -18.91 4.19
C ILE A 158 -8.77 -18.73 5.27
N VAL A 159 -9.45 -17.59 5.26
CA VAL A 159 -10.50 -17.22 6.21
C VAL A 159 -11.69 -16.58 5.49
N ASP A 160 -12.80 -16.42 6.15
CA ASP A 160 -13.82 -15.48 5.71
C ASP A 160 -13.33 -14.04 5.91
N PHE A 161 -13.69 -13.14 4.99
CA PHE A 161 -13.17 -11.75 5.02
C PHE A 161 -13.30 -11.10 6.40
N TRP A 162 -14.43 -11.29 7.07
CA TRP A 162 -14.69 -10.67 8.37
C TRP A 162 -13.81 -11.16 9.51
N GLU A 163 -13.21 -12.34 9.38
CA GLU A 163 -12.26 -12.85 10.38
C GLU A 163 -10.93 -12.07 10.38
N ILE A 164 -10.67 -11.27 9.35
CA ILE A 164 -9.52 -10.37 9.28
C ILE A 164 -9.76 -9.13 10.15
N ILE A 165 -11.02 -8.68 10.24
CA ILE A 165 -11.40 -7.46 10.95
C ILE A 165 -11.57 -7.80 12.44
N ASP A 166 -10.46 -7.97 13.14
CA ASP A 166 -10.44 -8.13 14.60
C ASP A 166 -9.60 -7.01 15.23
N PRO A 167 -10.23 -6.01 15.87
CA PRO A 167 -9.52 -4.92 16.52
C PRO A 167 -8.54 -5.35 17.60
N LYS A 168 -8.72 -6.54 18.18
CA LYS A 168 -7.78 -7.10 19.14
C LYS A 168 -6.50 -7.63 18.49
N VAL A 169 -6.55 -7.93 17.19
CA VAL A 169 -5.44 -8.50 16.42
C VAL A 169 -4.78 -7.43 15.55
N SER A 170 -5.58 -6.70 14.79
CA SER A 170 -5.06 -5.71 13.82
C SER A 170 -6.13 -4.69 13.44
N TRP A 171 -6.16 -3.58 14.14
CA TRP A 171 -7.04 -2.48 13.77
C TRP A 171 -6.49 -1.65 12.59
N GLU A 172 -5.20 -1.67 12.35
CA GLU A 172 -4.56 -0.98 11.21
C GLU A 172 -5.04 -1.50 9.86
N PHE A 173 -5.55 -2.72 9.80
CA PHE A 173 -6.20 -3.23 8.59
C PHE A 173 -7.27 -2.28 8.05
N LEU A 174 -7.97 -1.60 8.92
CA LEU A 174 -9.09 -0.72 8.56
C LEU A 174 -8.63 0.47 7.69
N ILE A 175 -7.39 0.94 7.84
CA ILE A 175 -6.87 2.12 7.15
C ILE A 175 -5.53 1.90 6.44
N GLY A 176 -4.78 0.88 6.79
CA GLY A 176 -3.44 0.60 6.24
C GLY A 176 -3.48 0.09 4.80
N ILE A 177 -3.31 0.97 3.81
CA ILE A 177 -3.36 0.60 2.39
C ILE A 177 -2.34 -0.48 2.02
N PHE A 178 -1.16 -0.45 2.66
CA PHE A 178 -0.05 -1.36 2.41
C PHE A 178 -0.25 -2.78 2.96
N LEU A 179 -1.31 -3.01 3.75
CA LEU A 179 -1.65 -4.34 4.29
C LEU A 179 -2.55 -5.16 3.36
N SER A 180 -2.91 -4.63 2.20
CA SER A 180 -3.92 -5.21 1.33
C SER A 180 -3.42 -5.44 -0.09
N ILE A 181 -3.57 -6.67 -0.59
CA ILE A 181 -3.46 -6.97 -2.02
C ILE A 181 -4.84 -7.45 -2.49
N PHE A 182 -5.33 -6.88 -3.56
CA PHE A 182 -6.70 -7.12 -4.01
C PHE A 182 -6.81 -7.29 -5.52
N ASN A 183 -7.88 -7.96 -5.96
CA ASN A 183 -8.25 -8.05 -7.36
C ASN A 183 -8.58 -6.67 -7.92
N ARG A 184 -7.78 -6.21 -8.89
CA ARG A 184 -7.86 -4.89 -9.49
C ARG A 184 -9.25 -4.58 -10.07
N LYS A 185 -9.77 -5.49 -10.88
CA LYS A 185 -11.07 -5.27 -11.54
C LYS A 185 -12.18 -5.10 -10.53
N MET A 186 -12.23 -5.96 -9.53
CA MET A 186 -13.24 -5.91 -8.49
C MET A 186 -13.16 -4.61 -7.68
N TRP A 187 -11.96 -4.16 -7.34
CA TRP A 187 -11.77 -2.91 -6.62
C TRP A 187 -12.23 -1.70 -7.43
N LEU A 188 -11.85 -1.62 -8.73
CA LEU A 188 -12.30 -0.54 -9.62
C LEU A 188 -13.82 -0.55 -9.81
N ASP A 189 -14.43 -1.72 -10.01
CA ASP A 189 -15.90 -1.86 -10.10
C ASP A 189 -16.58 -1.46 -8.78
N GLY A 190 -15.87 -1.59 -7.66
CA GLY A 190 -16.32 -1.22 -6.32
C GLY A 190 -16.35 0.28 -6.04
N LEU A 191 -15.65 1.11 -6.83
CA LEU A 191 -15.62 2.57 -6.64
C LEU A 191 -17.01 3.24 -6.73
N LYS A 192 -18.00 2.55 -7.25
CA LYS A 192 -19.41 3.01 -7.23
C LYS A 192 -19.98 3.19 -5.82
N CYS A 193 -19.39 2.59 -4.79
CA CYS A 193 -19.80 2.80 -3.40
C CYS A 193 -19.29 4.13 -2.81
N VAL A 194 -18.38 4.82 -3.51
CA VAL A 194 -17.70 6.01 -3.02
C VAL A 194 -18.45 7.26 -3.47
N ASN A 195 -18.61 8.22 -2.57
CA ASN A 195 -19.19 9.52 -2.90
C ASN A 195 -18.21 10.36 -3.73
N GLN A 196 -18.56 10.62 -4.97
CA GLN A 196 -17.69 11.33 -5.93
C GLN A 196 -17.39 12.78 -5.53
N LYS A 197 -18.25 13.44 -4.76
CA LYS A 197 -18.01 14.80 -4.25
C LYS A 197 -16.98 14.78 -3.13
N ASP A 198 -17.09 13.82 -2.24
CA ASP A 198 -16.26 13.72 -1.05
C ASP A 198 -14.80 13.41 -1.39
N ILE A 199 -14.56 12.53 -2.38
CA ILE A 199 -13.20 12.21 -2.83
C ILE A 199 -12.52 13.33 -3.64
N GLN A 200 -13.27 14.34 -4.09
CA GLN A 200 -12.71 15.54 -4.74
C GLN A 200 -12.23 16.59 -3.73
N ASP A 201 -12.60 16.46 -2.46
CA ASP A 201 -12.08 17.33 -1.40
C ASP A 201 -10.60 17.03 -1.16
N THR A 202 -9.76 18.03 -1.38
CA THR A 202 -8.31 17.90 -1.20
C THR A 202 -7.86 18.07 0.26
N ASN A 203 -8.77 18.47 1.14
CA ASN A 203 -8.46 18.54 2.56
C ASN A 203 -8.36 17.11 3.13
N ILE A 204 -7.18 16.77 3.60
CA ILE A 204 -6.92 15.46 4.20
C ILE A 204 -7.86 15.27 5.40
N TRP A 205 -8.49 14.08 5.46
CA TRP A 205 -9.34 13.65 6.58
C TRP A 205 -10.65 14.44 6.76
N SER A 206 -11.05 15.28 5.80
CA SER A 206 -12.24 16.11 5.90
C SER A 206 -13.55 15.30 5.93
N ASN A 207 -13.57 14.16 5.23
CA ASN A 207 -14.73 13.26 5.19
C ASN A 207 -14.29 11.80 5.15
N PHE A 208 -15.26 10.88 5.32
CA PHE A 208 -14.98 9.46 5.37
C PHE A 208 -14.40 8.93 4.06
N ASP A 209 -14.97 9.30 2.93
CA ASP A 209 -14.60 8.72 1.64
C ASP A 209 -13.21 9.12 1.17
N ASN A 210 -12.74 10.35 1.47
CA ASN A 210 -11.38 10.72 1.14
C ASN A 210 -10.34 10.19 2.16
N THR A 211 -10.79 9.82 3.35
CA THR A 211 -9.94 9.27 4.41
C THR A 211 -9.79 7.75 4.29
N CYS A 212 -10.91 7.05 4.23
CA CYS A 212 -11.00 5.60 4.33
C CYS A 212 -11.40 4.92 3.01
N LEU A 213 -11.14 5.58 1.87
CA LEU A 213 -11.49 5.10 0.53
C LEU A 213 -11.22 3.60 0.35
N ASN A 214 -9.98 3.20 0.62
CA ASN A 214 -9.55 1.83 0.35
C ASN A 214 -10.28 0.82 1.25
N ALA A 215 -10.41 1.13 2.53
CA ALA A 215 -11.13 0.29 3.48
C ALA A 215 -12.62 0.16 3.11
N LYS A 216 -13.28 1.25 2.72
CA LYS A 216 -14.68 1.26 2.27
C LYS A 216 -14.89 0.38 1.03
N VAL A 217 -14.04 0.53 0.02
CA VAL A 217 -14.15 -0.27 -1.20
C VAL A 217 -13.87 -1.74 -0.91
N ILE A 218 -12.82 -2.05 -0.14
CA ILE A 218 -12.46 -3.41 0.21
C ILE A 218 -13.59 -4.10 0.99
N SER A 219 -14.12 -3.48 2.04
CA SER A 219 -15.21 -4.04 2.82
C SER A 219 -16.47 -4.29 1.98
N THR A 220 -16.80 -3.35 1.10
CA THR A 220 -17.98 -3.48 0.23
C THR A 220 -17.84 -4.63 -0.77
N VAL A 221 -16.65 -4.78 -1.35
CA VAL A 221 -16.41 -5.71 -2.46
C VAL A 221 -16.11 -7.13 -1.99
N PHE A 222 -15.35 -7.26 -0.90
CA PHE A 222 -14.82 -8.58 -0.48
C PHE A 222 -15.54 -9.19 0.71
N LYS A 223 -16.53 -8.51 1.31
CA LYS A 223 -17.24 -8.95 2.51
C LYS A 223 -17.83 -10.38 2.47
N ASN A 224 -18.13 -10.89 1.30
CA ASN A 224 -18.68 -12.23 1.10
C ASN A 224 -17.67 -13.19 0.40
N LYS A 225 -16.38 -12.88 0.49
CA LYS A 225 -15.32 -13.64 -0.15
C LYS A 225 -14.45 -14.35 0.86
N LYS A 226 -13.84 -15.45 0.43
CA LYS A 226 -12.68 -16.00 1.14
C LYS A 226 -11.48 -15.11 0.87
N SER A 227 -10.69 -14.91 1.93
CA SER A 227 -9.49 -14.09 1.93
C SER A 227 -8.31 -14.90 2.43
N TYR A 228 -7.11 -14.53 2.05
CA TYR A 228 -5.91 -15.17 2.54
C TYR A 228 -5.16 -14.23 3.47
N ILE A 229 -4.86 -14.68 4.68
CA ILE A 229 -3.97 -14.01 5.61
C ILE A 229 -2.56 -14.52 5.40
N TYR A 230 -1.60 -13.63 5.18
CA TYR A 230 -0.18 -13.93 5.26
C TYR A 230 0.41 -13.28 6.50
N SER A 231 0.80 -14.08 7.48
CA SER A 231 1.14 -13.61 8.83
C SER A 231 2.55 -13.04 8.95
N ASP A 232 3.46 -13.40 8.04
CA ASP A 232 4.81 -12.85 8.06
C ASP A 232 4.89 -11.52 7.32
N PRO A 233 5.64 -10.54 7.84
CA PRO A 233 5.75 -9.25 7.20
C PRO A 233 6.43 -9.33 5.82
N LEU A 234 5.84 -8.60 4.86
CA LEU A 234 6.40 -8.42 3.51
C LEU A 234 6.90 -6.99 3.27
N SER A 235 6.55 -6.07 4.15
CA SER A 235 6.90 -4.65 4.04
C SER A 235 7.31 -4.07 5.37
N VAL A 236 7.81 -2.84 5.31
CA VAL A 236 8.09 -2.00 6.48
C VAL A 236 7.38 -0.67 6.26
N ASN A 237 6.39 -0.36 7.10
CA ASN A 237 5.78 0.94 7.15
C ASN A 237 6.67 1.88 7.98
N LEU A 238 7.14 2.95 7.33
CA LEU A 238 7.95 3.95 8.01
C LEU A 238 7.04 4.93 8.76
N ILE A 239 7.13 4.89 10.09
CA ILE A 239 6.46 5.85 10.97
C ILE A 239 7.41 6.99 11.32
N GLY A 240 6.89 8.21 11.48
CA GLY A 240 7.71 9.37 11.81
C GLY A 240 6.93 10.67 11.71
N GLU A 241 7.61 11.77 11.41
CA GLU A 241 7.00 13.06 11.23
C GLU A 241 6.19 13.08 9.92
N ARG A 242 4.88 12.91 10.04
CA ARG A 242 3.91 13.03 8.94
C ARG A 242 3.05 14.25 9.20
N GLU A 243 2.67 14.98 8.14
CA GLU A 243 1.84 16.19 8.24
C GLU A 243 0.50 15.96 8.98
N TRP A 244 -0.02 14.74 8.89
CA TRP A 244 -1.30 14.38 9.51
C TRP A 244 -1.20 13.79 10.93
N VAL A 245 0.01 13.70 11.52
CA VAL A 245 0.17 13.19 12.90
C VAL A 245 -0.63 14.01 13.91
N SER A 246 -0.74 15.33 13.70
CA SER A 246 -1.57 16.20 14.54
C SER A 246 -3.08 15.91 14.47
N LEU A 247 -3.53 15.15 13.49
CA LEU A 247 -4.93 14.75 13.29
C LEU A 247 -5.21 13.33 13.80
N TYR A 248 -4.23 12.66 14.40
CA TYR A 248 -4.36 11.25 14.78
C TYR A 248 -5.53 11.01 15.75
N GLU A 249 -5.66 11.85 16.77
CA GLU A 249 -6.77 11.76 17.72
C GLU A 249 -8.15 11.94 17.05
N PHE A 250 -8.24 12.85 16.08
CA PHE A 250 -9.47 13.02 15.29
C PHE A 250 -9.78 11.78 14.45
N ILE A 251 -8.78 11.18 13.83
CA ILE A 251 -8.95 9.96 13.03
C ILE A 251 -9.44 8.82 13.92
N GLU A 252 -8.86 8.65 15.10
CA GLU A 252 -9.24 7.59 16.03
C GLU A 252 -10.65 7.77 16.59
N ILE A 253 -11.02 9.00 16.96
CA ILE A 253 -12.30 9.28 17.63
C ILE A 253 -13.46 9.41 16.64
N VAL A 254 -13.19 9.88 15.42
CA VAL A 254 -14.25 10.17 14.44
C VAL A 254 -14.21 9.20 13.27
N ARG A 255 -13.07 9.11 12.55
CA ARG A 255 -13.00 8.36 11.28
C ARG A 255 -13.03 6.84 11.45
N ILE A 256 -12.38 6.31 12.48
CA ILE A 256 -12.41 4.86 12.76
C ILE A 256 -13.80 4.40 13.18
N PRO A 257 -14.53 5.08 14.08
CA PRO A 257 -15.93 4.75 14.36
C PRO A 257 -16.84 4.76 13.12
N GLU A 258 -16.71 5.78 12.24
CA GLU A 258 -17.45 5.82 10.97
C GLU A 258 -17.17 4.59 10.09
N LEU A 259 -15.93 4.06 10.14
CA LEU A 259 -15.56 2.86 9.39
C LEU A 259 -16.34 1.63 9.87
N LEU A 260 -16.60 1.52 11.17
CA LEU A 260 -17.35 0.39 11.75
C LEU A 260 -18.79 0.30 11.24
N ASP A 261 -19.37 1.40 10.77
CA ASP A 261 -20.72 1.40 10.16
C ASP A 261 -20.75 0.68 8.80
N TYR A 262 -19.58 0.42 8.19
CA TYR A 262 -19.46 -0.29 6.93
C TYR A 262 -19.09 -1.77 7.08
N TYR A 263 -18.67 -2.16 8.26
CA TYR A 263 -18.37 -3.54 8.64
C TYR A 263 -19.54 -4.16 9.42
#